data_b74b3fd223b73efb6946e11674128d85
#
_entry.id   b74b3fd223b73efb6946e11674128d85
#
_cell.length_a   1.000
_cell.length_b   1.000
_cell.length_c   1.000
_cell.angle_alpha   90.00
_cell.angle_beta   90.00
_cell.angle_gamma   90.00
#
_symmetry.space_group_name_H-M   'P 1'
#
loop_
_entity.id
_entity.type
_entity.pdbx_description
1 polymer ?
#
loop_
_entity_poly.entity_id
_entity_poly.type
_entity_poly.pdbx_seq_one_letter_code
_entity_poly.pdbx_strand_id
1 'polypeptide(L)'
;IKPEDLKMVKNCANTTRSFCDLTDEWRSTHEAYVTILEGFSGNTTLFSCSHNFWLAIDMSFEPPEFEIVGFTNHINVMVKFPSIVEEELQFDLSLVIEEQSEGIVKKHKPEIKGNMSGNFTYIIDKLIPNTNYCVSVYLEHSDEQAVIKSPLKCTLLPPGQESEFSSEQNRLKTSHLVELTLQ
;
A
#
# COMPACT_ATOMS: atom_id res chain seq x y z
N ILE A 1 20.14 24.60 18.31
CA ILE A 1 20.84 23.44 18.89
C ILE A 1 22.24 23.91 19.25
N LYS A 2 22.68 23.67 20.48
CA LYS A 2 24.03 23.98 20.86
C LYS A 2 24.96 22.85 20.38
N PRO A 3 26.22 23.13 19.94
CA PRO A 3 27.13 22.09 19.50
C PRO A 3 27.38 21.00 20.54
N GLU A 4 27.25 21.32 21.81
CA GLU A 4 27.37 20.40 22.95
C GLU A 4 26.25 19.35 23.04
N ASP A 5 25.13 19.58 22.36
CA ASP A 5 24.00 18.67 22.33
C ASP A 5 24.14 17.61 21.21
N LEU A 6 25.15 17.74 20.34
CA LEU A 6 25.36 16.82 19.23
C LEU A 6 26.09 15.57 19.70
N LYS A 7 25.50 14.41 19.44
CA LYS A 7 26.06 13.10 19.76
C LYS A 7 26.59 12.43 18.49
N MET A 8 27.85 12.02 18.51
CA MET A 8 28.43 11.23 17.43
C MET A 8 27.85 9.81 17.45
N VAL A 9 27.23 9.39 16.32
CA VAL A 9 26.73 8.03 16.17
C VAL A 9 27.87 7.10 15.77
N LYS A 10 28.27 6.24 16.69
CA LYS A 10 29.47 5.39 16.54
C LYS A 10 29.45 4.49 15.32
N ASN A 11 28.26 3.91 15.01
CA ASN A 11 28.08 2.99 13.87
C ASN A 11 28.16 3.70 12.50
N CYS A 12 28.09 5.04 12.51
CA CYS A 12 28.12 5.88 11.34
C CYS A 12 29.35 6.75 11.23
N ALA A 13 30.24 6.68 12.23
CA ALA A 13 31.49 7.42 12.23
C ALA A 13 32.56 6.68 11.41
N ASN A 14 33.38 7.42 10.66
CA ASN A 14 34.49 6.91 9.86
C ASN A 14 34.09 5.77 8.90
N THR A 15 32.91 5.85 8.32
CA THR A 15 32.39 4.85 7.37
C THR A 15 32.52 5.33 5.92
N THR A 16 32.75 4.40 5.00
CA THR A 16 32.65 4.63 3.55
C THR A 16 31.31 4.18 2.98
N ARG A 17 30.40 3.74 3.83
CA ARG A 17 29.05 3.33 3.41
C ARG A 17 28.22 4.54 2.99
N SER A 18 27.37 4.36 2.00
CA SER A 18 26.45 5.41 1.53
C SER A 18 25.19 5.56 2.38
N PHE A 19 25.02 4.78 3.43
CA PHE A 19 23.88 4.83 4.34
C PHE A 19 24.33 4.65 5.79
N CYS A 20 23.49 5.15 6.70
CA CYS A 20 23.65 4.99 8.14
C CYS A 20 22.27 4.67 8.74
N ASP A 21 22.22 3.60 9.54
CA ASP A 21 21.04 3.22 10.28
C ASP A 21 21.04 3.94 11.64
N LEU A 22 19.99 4.74 11.88
CA LEU A 22 19.80 5.55 13.08
C LEU A 22 18.63 5.06 13.95
N THR A 23 18.05 3.91 13.65
CA THR A 23 16.87 3.38 14.32
C THR A 23 17.03 3.30 15.84
N ASP A 24 18.20 2.88 16.33
CA ASP A 24 18.46 2.78 17.75
C ASP A 24 18.69 4.14 18.47
N GLU A 25 18.98 5.18 17.70
CA GLU A 25 19.29 6.52 18.23
C GLU A 25 18.03 7.40 18.31
N TRP A 26 17.05 7.17 17.44
CA TRP A 26 15.82 7.92 17.36
C TRP A 26 14.66 7.14 17.98
N ARG A 27 14.28 7.52 19.18
CA ARG A 27 13.30 6.76 19.98
C ARG A 27 11.99 7.48 20.23
N SER A 28 11.98 8.80 20.12
CA SER A 28 10.80 9.61 20.40
C SER A 28 10.19 10.13 19.10
N THR A 29 8.92 9.82 18.87
CA THR A 29 8.15 10.33 17.72
C THR A 29 7.76 11.80 17.87
N HIS A 30 7.80 12.33 19.10
CA HIS A 30 7.44 13.72 19.40
C HIS A 30 8.62 14.69 19.32
N GLU A 31 9.84 14.20 19.11
CA GLU A 31 11.04 15.02 19.04
C GLU A 31 11.46 15.26 17.58
N ALA A 32 11.89 16.50 17.31
CA ALA A 32 12.58 16.80 16.07
C ALA A 32 14.07 16.49 16.23
N TYR A 33 14.62 15.74 15.32
CA TYR A 33 16.03 15.38 15.26
C TYR A 33 16.77 16.21 14.23
N VAL A 34 18.01 16.55 14.52
CA VAL A 34 18.92 17.19 13.58
C VAL A 34 20.07 16.26 13.31
N THR A 35 20.24 15.86 12.07
CA THR A 35 21.43 15.11 11.63
C THR A 35 22.40 16.05 10.96
N ILE A 36 23.69 15.88 11.28
CA ILE A 36 24.79 16.54 10.59
C ILE A 36 25.64 15.45 9.96
N LEU A 37 25.78 15.51 8.64
CA LEU A 37 26.62 14.63 7.86
C LEU A 37 27.86 15.40 7.40
N GLU A 38 29.02 14.89 7.73
CA GLU A 38 30.30 15.47 7.34
C GLU A 38 31.14 14.46 6.57
N GLY A 39 31.69 14.87 5.46
CA GLY A 39 32.61 14.07 4.65
C GLY A 39 34.03 14.59 4.75
N PHE A 40 34.98 13.67 4.87
CA PHE A 40 36.40 13.98 5.07
C PHE A 40 37.28 13.29 4.02
N SER A 41 38.40 13.95 3.70
CA SER A 41 39.54 13.33 3.01
C SER A 41 40.78 13.62 3.82
N GLY A 42 41.32 12.59 4.51
CA GLY A 42 42.36 12.80 5.50
C GLY A 42 41.85 13.71 6.64
N ASN A 43 42.55 14.81 6.86
CA ASN A 43 42.18 15.80 7.90
C ASN A 43 41.37 16.98 7.33
N THR A 44 40.94 16.93 6.07
CA THR A 44 40.20 18.02 5.41
C THR A 44 38.75 17.68 5.30
N THR A 45 37.85 18.53 5.82
CA THR A 45 36.44 18.44 5.61
C THR A 45 36.13 18.83 4.17
N LEU A 46 35.47 17.92 3.45
CA LEU A 46 35.06 18.10 2.05
C LEU A 46 33.68 18.75 1.96
N PHE A 47 32.77 18.33 2.81
CA PHE A 47 31.42 18.88 2.90
C PHE A 47 30.85 18.68 4.30
N SER A 48 29.88 19.51 4.64
CA SER A 48 29.03 19.37 5.82
C SER A 48 27.61 19.73 5.40
N CYS A 49 26.65 18.88 5.71
CA CYS A 49 25.24 19.18 5.51
C CYS A 49 24.44 18.80 6.76
N SER A 50 23.36 19.53 7.00
CA SER A 50 22.43 19.24 8.09
C SER A 50 21.05 18.99 7.53
N HIS A 51 20.34 18.06 8.14
CA HIS A 51 18.96 17.75 7.84
C HIS A 51 18.16 17.68 9.14
N ASN A 52 17.01 18.37 9.14
CA ASN A 52 16.04 18.27 10.21
C ASN A 52 15.08 17.14 9.88
N PHE A 53 14.84 16.31 10.86
CA PHE A 53 13.99 15.14 10.72
C PHE A 53 13.00 15.07 11.88
N TRP A 54 11.74 14.92 11.57
CA TRP A 54 10.70 14.72 12.55
C TRP A 54 10.05 13.36 12.32
N LEU A 55 10.27 12.39 13.20
CA LEU A 55 9.83 11.02 13.03
C LEU A 55 8.34 10.91 12.72
N ALA A 56 7.50 11.65 13.44
CA ALA A 56 6.06 11.63 13.21
C ALA A 56 5.64 11.98 11.76
N ILE A 57 6.46 12.76 11.05
CA ILE A 57 6.14 13.27 9.72
C ILE A 57 6.99 12.60 8.62
N ASP A 58 8.29 12.42 8.90
CA ASP A 58 9.28 12.07 7.87
C ASP A 58 9.52 10.55 7.75
N MET A 59 8.95 9.74 8.67
CA MET A 59 9.10 8.30 8.58
C MET A 59 8.15 7.70 7.53
N SER A 60 8.66 6.73 6.80
CA SER A 60 7.83 5.90 5.92
C SER A 60 7.61 4.53 6.55
N PHE A 61 6.39 4.04 6.44
CA PHE A 61 6.02 2.73 6.97
C PHE A 61 6.20 1.65 5.90
N GLU A 62 6.74 0.51 6.32
CA GLU A 62 6.68 -0.67 5.46
C GLU A 62 5.22 -1.03 5.19
N PRO A 63 4.89 -1.44 3.95
CA PRO A 63 3.54 -1.83 3.62
C PRO A 63 3.14 -3.07 4.44
N PRO A 64 1.87 -3.14 4.88
CA PRO A 64 1.39 -4.33 5.57
C PRO A 64 1.42 -5.57 4.66
N GLU A 65 1.59 -6.74 5.25
CA GLU A 65 1.39 -8.00 4.55
C GLU A 65 -0.07 -8.13 4.13
N PHE A 66 -0.33 -8.65 2.93
CA PHE A 66 -1.70 -8.86 2.50
C PHE A 66 -1.83 -10.06 1.57
N GLU A 67 -3.04 -10.59 1.46
CA GLU A 67 -3.44 -11.60 0.49
C GLU A 67 -4.72 -11.18 -0.23
N ILE A 68 -4.92 -11.68 -1.44
CA ILE A 68 -6.12 -11.45 -2.22
C ILE A 68 -6.76 -12.76 -2.64
N VAL A 69 -8.10 -12.80 -2.59
CA VAL A 69 -8.90 -13.92 -3.11
C VAL A 69 -9.95 -13.34 -4.04
N GLY A 70 -9.88 -13.73 -5.32
CA GLY A 70 -10.83 -13.31 -6.35
C GLY A 70 -12.08 -14.20 -6.38
N PHE A 71 -13.24 -13.56 -6.53
CA PHE A 71 -14.55 -14.17 -6.75
C PHE A 71 -15.12 -13.62 -8.05
N THR A 72 -16.27 -14.07 -8.48
CA THR A 72 -16.85 -13.69 -9.77
C THR A 72 -16.96 -12.18 -9.98
N ASN A 73 -17.35 -11.42 -8.95
CA ASN A 73 -17.62 -9.98 -9.04
C ASN A 73 -17.00 -9.16 -7.90
N HIS A 74 -16.10 -9.74 -7.12
CA HIS A 74 -15.43 -9.06 -6.02
C HIS A 74 -14.08 -9.71 -5.70
N ILE A 75 -13.26 -8.97 -4.96
CA ILE A 75 -11.99 -9.44 -4.41
C ILE A 75 -12.00 -9.20 -2.90
N ASN A 76 -11.67 -10.22 -2.14
CA ASN A 76 -11.35 -10.06 -0.73
C ASN A 76 -9.86 -9.75 -0.58
N VAL A 77 -9.55 -8.61 0.04
CA VAL A 77 -8.20 -8.17 0.39
C VAL A 77 -8.03 -8.37 1.90
N MET A 78 -7.20 -9.33 2.28
CA MET A 78 -6.90 -9.64 3.68
C MET A 78 -5.57 -8.99 4.03
N VAL A 79 -5.60 -8.01 4.92
CA VAL A 79 -4.44 -7.22 5.33
C VAL A 79 -4.06 -7.62 6.75
N LYS A 80 -2.77 -7.86 6.98
CA LYS A 80 -2.20 -8.12 8.30
C LYS A 80 -1.32 -6.94 8.68
N PHE A 81 -1.73 -6.20 9.68
CA PHE A 81 -0.95 -5.07 10.18
C PHE A 81 0.29 -5.53 10.96
N PRO A 82 1.42 -4.84 10.80
CA PRO A 82 2.59 -5.08 11.64
C PRO A 82 2.26 -4.72 13.09
N SER A 83 2.85 -5.46 14.05
CA SER A 83 2.62 -5.27 15.49
C SER A 83 3.24 -4.00 16.09
N ILE A 84 3.93 -3.18 15.29
CA ILE A 84 4.84 -2.12 15.74
C ILE A 84 4.32 -0.72 15.37
N VAL A 85 3.06 -0.55 15.13
CA VAL A 85 2.56 0.82 14.99
C VAL A 85 2.26 1.32 16.39
N GLU A 86 3.11 2.20 16.94
CA GLU A 86 2.84 2.86 18.22
C GLU A 86 1.46 3.48 18.19
N GLU A 87 0.68 3.32 19.26
CA GLU A 87 -0.72 3.78 19.32
C GLU A 87 -0.88 5.25 18.94
N GLU A 88 0.13 6.06 19.23
CA GLU A 88 0.13 7.51 18.96
C GLU A 88 0.24 7.86 17.48
N LEU A 89 0.88 7.01 16.67
CA LEU A 89 1.01 7.21 15.21
C LEU A 89 -0.21 6.69 14.44
N GLN A 90 -1.04 5.86 15.06
CA GLN A 90 -2.20 5.24 14.39
C GLN A 90 -3.28 6.25 14.00
N PHE A 91 -3.38 7.37 14.71
CA PHE A 91 -4.44 8.37 14.48
C PHE A 91 -4.33 9.09 13.13
N ASP A 92 -3.11 9.22 12.61
CA ASP A 92 -2.85 9.95 11.37
C ASP A 92 -2.57 9.03 10.17
N LEU A 93 -2.57 7.70 10.38
CA LEU A 93 -2.33 6.72 9.33
C LEU A 93 -3.63 6.25 8.70
N SER A 94 -3.63 6.17 7.39
CA SER A 94 -4.69 5.58 6.59
C SER A 94 -4.19 4.38 5.82
N LEU A 95 -4.92 3.26 5.86
CA LEU A 95 -4.70 2.16 4.93
C LEU A 95 -5.22 2.56 3.56
N VAL A 96 -4.39 2.44 2.55
CA VAL A 96 -4.79 2.61 1.15
C VAL A 96 -4.66 1.27 0.43
N ILE A 97 -5.73 0.88 -0.24
CA ILE A 97 -5.78 -0.29 -1.11
C ILE A 97 -5.93 0.24 -2.54
N GLU A 98 -4.93 0.00 -3.37
CA GLU A 98 -4.92 0.47 -4.76
C GLU A 98 -5.25 -0.69 -5.68
N GLU A 99 -6.36 -0.58 -6.39
CA GLU A 99 -6.85 -1.54 -7.38
C GLU A 99 -6.44 -1.07 -8.78
N GLN A 100 -5.89 -1.96 -9.58
CA GLN A 100 -5.49 -1.70 -10.96
C GLN A 100 -6.10 -2.72 -11.91
N SER A 101 -6.72 -2.24 -12.98
CA SER A 101 -7.23 -3.07 -14.07
C SER A 101 -7.25 -2.26 -15.37
N GLU A 102 -6.81 -2.84 -16.48
CA GLU A 102 -6.85 -2.23 -17.83
C GLU A 102 -6.27 -0.81 -17.90
N GLY A 103 -5.23 -0.53 -17.10
CA GLY A 103 -4.61 0.81 -17.03
C GLY A 103 -5.35 1.82 -16.14
N ILE A 104 -6.46 1.44 -15.53
CA ILE A 104 -7.20 2.25 -14.57
C ILE A 104 -6.73 1.90 -13.17
N VAL A 105 -6.48 2.93 -12.36
CA VAL A 105 -6.10 2.80 -10.96
C VAL A 105 -7.18 3.44 -10.10
N LYS A 106 -7.68 2.69 -9.12
CA LYS A 106 -8.61 3.18 -8.11
C LYS A 106 -8.02 3.03 -6.72
N LYS A 107 -8.23 4.02 -5.87
CA LYS A 107 -7.81 4.01 -4.47
C LYS A 107 -9.02 3.84 -3.55
N HIS A 108 -8.91 2.89 -2.65
CA HIS A 108 -9.88 2.65 -1.59
C HIS A 108 -9.22 3.00 -0.25
N LYS A 109 -9.88 3.81 0.55
CA LYS A 109 -9.45 4.21 1.90
C LYS A 109 -10.50 3.74 2.91
N PRO A 110 -10.44 2.48 3.36
CA PRO A 110 -11.40 1.97 4.33
C PRO A 110 -11.22 2.65 5.69
N GLU A 111 -12.34 2.97 6.35
CA GLU A 111 -12.31 3.40 7.74
C GLU A 111 -12.02 2.18 8.64
N ILE A 112 -10.91 2.20 9.33
CA ILE A 112 -10.53 1.18 10.29
C ILE A 112 -11.01 1.63 11.67
N LYS A 113 -11.98 0.89 12.22
CA LYS A 113 -12.49 1.17 13.58
C LYS A 113 -11.60 0.48 14.61
N GLY A 114 -10.90 1.26 15.40
CA GLY A 114 -9.97 0.76 16.44
C GLY A 114 -8.51 0.77 16.01
N ASN A 115 -7.68 0.03 16.72
CA ASN A 115 -6.25 0.00 16.47
C ASN A 115 -5.92 -0.75 15.16
N MET A 116 -4.95 -0.24 14.39
CA MET A 116 -4.39 -0.92 13.22
C MET A 116 -3.54 -2.12 13.66
N SER A 117 -4.18 -3.11 14.27
CA SER A 117 -3.53 -4.34 14.75
C SER A 117 -4.28 -5.57 14.28
N GLY A 118 -3.54 -6.66 14.06
CA GLY A 118 -4.14 -7.93 13.64
C GLY A 118 -4.55 -7.99 12.17
N ASN A 119 -5.64 -8.71 11.90
CA ASN A 119 -6.11 -8.96 10.53
C ASN A 119 -7.32 -8.08 10.21
N PHE A 120 -7.30 -7.49 9.02
CA PHE A 120 -8.38 -6.69 8.48
C PHE A 120 -8.76 -7.23 7.09
N THR A 121 -10.06 -7.32 6.79
CA THR A 121 -10.53 -7.75 5.47
C THR A 121 -11.36 -6.64 4.83
N TYR A 122 -10.99 -6.28 3.60
CA TYR A 122 -11.73 -5.34 2.77
C TYR A 122 -12.24 -6.04 1.52
N ILE A 123 -13.46 -5.72 1.10
CA ILE A 123 -14.09 -6.28 -0.10
C ILE A 123 -14.15 -5.20 -1.16
N ILE A 124 -13.46 -5.43 -2.28
CA ILE A 124 -13.60 -4.62 -3.49
C ILE A 124 -14.73 -5.26 -4.31
N ASP A 125 -15.89 -4.64 -4.34
CA ASP A 125 -17.09 -5.15 -4.98
C ASP A 125 -17.34 -4.56 -6.38
N LYS A 126 -18.36 -5.08 -7.08
CA LYS A 126 -18.81 -4.62 -8.39
C LYS A 126 -17.75 -4.70 -9.48
N LEU A 127 -16.90 -5.67 -9.38
CA LEU A 127 -15.86 -5.94 -10.37
C LEU A 127 -16.43 -6.72 -11.56
N ILE A 128 -15.77 -6.58 -12.71
CA ILE A 128 -16.16 -7.24 -13.95
C ILE A 128 -15.62 -8.68 -13.94
N PRO A 129 -16.47 -9.70 -14.13
CA PRO A 129 -16.02 -11.08 -14.26
C PRO A 129 -15.03 -11.26 -15.43
N ASN A 130 -14.23 -12.31 -15.38
CA ASN A 130 -13.25 -12.66 -16.41
C ASN A 130 -12.24 -11.53 -16.72
N THR A 131 -11.95 -10.69 -15.73
CA THR A 131 -11.04 -9.55 -15.83
C THR A 131 -9.90 -9.73 -14.83
N ASN A 132 -8.68 -9.36 -15.25
CA ASN A 132 -7.51 -9.40 -14.38
C ASN A 132 -7.41 -8.11 -13.56
N TYR A 133 -7.31 -8.27 -12.24
CA TYR A 133 -7.14 -7.17 -11.29
C TYR A 133 -5.85 -7.36 -10.51
N CYS A 134 -5.14 -6.28 -10.31
CA CYS A 134 -3.94 -6.23 -9.48
C CYS A 134 -4.19 -5.29 -8.30
N VAL A 135 -3.71 -5.66 -7.13
CA VAL A 135 -3.88 -4.90 -5.89
C VAL A 135 -2.53 -4.64 -5.26
N SER A 136 -2.31 -3.45 -4.78
CA SER A 136 -1.24 -3.09 -3.84
C SER A 136 -1.83 -2.43 -2.61
N VAL A 137 -1.12 -2.53 -1.49
CA VAL A 137 -1.52 -1.91 -0.22
C VAL A 137 -0.37 -1.09 0.34
N TYR A 138 -0.69 -0.03 1.06
CA TYR A 138 0.28 0.80 1.75
C TYR A 138 -0.37 1.61 2.86
N LEU A 139 0.45 2.13 3.75
CA LEU A 139 0.04 3.09 4.78
C LEU A 139 0.40 4.50 4.30
N GLU A 140 -0.55 5.41 4.39
CA GLU A 140 -0.41 6.81 3.99
C GLU A 140 -0.63 7.68 5.22
N HIS A 141 0.30 8.58 5.49
CA HIS A 141 0.15 9.62 6.51
C HIS A 141 -0.62 10.82 5.92
N SER A 142 -1.28 11.62 6.77
CA SER A 142 -2.08 12.78 6.35
C SER A 142 -1.30 13.81 5.51
N ASP A 143 0.00 13.89 5.68
CA ASP A 143 0.86 14.91 5.06
C ASP A 143 1.51 14.48 3.72
N GLU A 144 1.01 13.42 3.06
CA GLU A 144 1.36 12.98 1.69
C GLU A 144 2.86 12.74 1.43
N GLN A 145 3.62 12.30 2.43
CA GLN A 145 5.04 12.05 2.24
C GLN A 145 5.36 10.71 1.57
N ALA A 146 6.62 10.43 1.33
CA ALA A 146 7.08 9.26 0.56
C ALA A 146 6.45 7.95 1.05
N VAL A 147 5.58 7.36 0.24
CA VAL A 147 4.84 6.13 0.55
C VAL A 147 5.57 4.93 -0.02
N ILE A 148 5.80 3.91 0.79
CA ILE A 148 6.30 2.61 0.33
C ILE A 148 5.10 1.72 0.02
N LYS A 149 4.89 1.43 -1.27
CA LYS A 149 3.81 0.53 -1.72
C LYS A 149 4.28 -0.92 -1.69
N SER A 150 3.37 -1.82 -1.34
CA SER A 150 3.62 -3.26 -1.48
C SER A 150 3.81 -3.66 -2.96
N PRO A 151 4.45 -4.78 -3.23
CA PRO A 151 4.38 -5.40 -4.54
C PRO A 151 2.94 -5.68 -4.96
N LEU A 152 2.66 -5.59 -6.27
CA LEU A 152 1.36 -5.91 -6.83
C LEU A 152 1.07 -7.42 -6.72
N LYS A 153 -0.12 -7.77 -6.23
CA LYS A 153 -0.69 -9.11 -6.34
C LYS A 153 -1.87 -9.08 -7.29
N CYS A 154 -1.87 -9.99 -8.27
CA CYS A 154 -2.88 -10.02 -9.32
C CYS A 154 -3.72 -11.29 -9.25
N THR A 155 -4.99 -11.19 -9.64
CA THR A 155 -5.92 -12.32 -9.77
C THR A 155 -6.84 -12.13 -10.96
N LEU A 156 -7.07 -13.19 -11.72
CA LEU A 156 -8.10 -13.23 -12.75
C LEU A 156 -9.41 -13.66 -12.10
N LEU A 157 -10.44 -12.84 -12.21
CA LEU A 157 -11.76 -13.19 -11.68
C LEU A 157 -12.39 -14.31 -12.51
N PRO A 158 -13.10 -15.27 -11.84
CA PRO A 158 -13.87 -16.29 -12.54
C PRO A 158 -14.89 -15.67 -13.49
N PRO A 159 -15.22 -16.35 -14.61
CA PRO A 159 -16.32 -15.92 -15.50
C PRO A 159 -17.64 -15.89 -14.74
N GLY A 160 -18.49 -14.93 -15.08
CA GLY A 160 -19.87 -14.90 -14.60
C GLY A 160 -20.60 -16.16 -15.08
N GLN A 161 -21.47 -16.73 -14.23
CA GLN A 161 -22.40 -17.75 -14.69
C GLN A 161 -23.29 -17.08 -15.74
N GLU A 162 -23.14 -17.47 -17.01
CA GLU A 162 -24.19 -17.21 -18.01
C GLU A 162 -25.45 -17.87 -17.44
N SER A 163 -26.44 -17.07 -17.10
CA SER A 163 -27.73 -17.62 -16.76
C SER A 163 -28.21 -18.40 -17.99
N GLU A 164 -28.43 -19.69 -17.87
CA GLU A 164 -28.97 -20.59 -18.94
C GLU A 164 -30.29 -20.10 -19.56
N PHE A 165 -30.77 -18.93 -19.12
CA PHE A 165 -32.03 -18.33 -19.57
C PHE A 165 -31.95 -17.79 -21.00
N SER A 166 -30.78 -17.56 -21.60
CA SER A 166 -30.68 -17.07 -22.99
C SER A 166 -30.65 -18.19 -24.02
N SER A 167 -30.42 -19.45 -23.64
CA SER A 167 -30.43 -20.58 -24.58
C SER A 167 -31.85 -21.07 -24.90
N GLU A 168 -32.80 -20.93 -23.99
CA GLU A 168 -34.20 -21.31 -24.25
C GLU A 168 -34.96 -20.29 -25.12
N GLN A 169 -34.68 -19.00 -25.00
CA GLN A 169 -35.29 -18.00 -25.87
C GLN A 169 -34.82 -18.07 -27.32
N ASN A 170 -33.60 -18.52 -27.60
CA ASN A 170 -33.12 -18.74 -28.95
C ASN A 170 -33.68 -20.05 -29.56
N ARG A 171 -34.01 -21.05 -28.75
CA ARG A 171 -34.66 -22.29 -29.21
C ARG A 171 -36.11 -22.09 -29.59
N LEU A 172 -36.82 -21.20 -28.89
CA LEU A 172 -38.22 -20.84 -29.18
C LEU A 172 -38.39 -19.94 -30.42
N LYS A 173 -37.37 -19.14 -30.76
CA LYS A 173 -37.41 -18.28 -31.98
C LYS A 173 -37.14 -19.06 -33.26
N THR A 174 -36.45 -20.20 -33.21
CA THR A 174 -36.16 -21.02 -34.39
C THR A 174 -37.28 -22.00 -34.74
N SER A 175 -38.21 -22.29 -33.83
CA SER A 175 -39.32 -23.21 -34.09
C SER A 175 -40.59 -22.54 -34.67
N HIS A 176 -40.64 -21.21 -34.74
CA HIS A 176 -41.80 -20.46 -35.30
C HIS A 176 -41.59 -19.92 -36.72
N LEU A 177 -40.48 -20.28 -37.38
CA LEU A 177 -40.15 -19.77 -38.74
C LEU A 177 -40.29 -20.82 -39.87
N VAL A 178 -41.02 -21.90 -39.64
CA VAL A 178 -41.19 -22.98 -40.64
C VAL A 178 -42.69 -23.28 -40.89
N GLU A 179 -43.54 -22.28 -40.91
CA GLU A 179 -44.91 -22.57 -41.40
C GLU A 179 -45.60 -21.33 -41.95
N LEU A 180 -45.20 -20.87 -43.14
CA LEU A 180 -46.00 -20.01 -44.00
C LEU A 180 -45.39 -19.98 -45.42
N THR A 181 -45.49 -21.12 -46.15
CA THR A 181 -45.54 -21.13 -47.60
C THR A 181 -46.29 -22.37 -47.99
N LEU A 182 -47.57 -22.18 -48.38
CA LEU A 182 -48.31 -22.90 -49.40
C LEU A 182 -49.83 -22.61 -49.24
N GLN A 183 -50.32 -21.62 -49.91
CA GLN A 183 -51.45 -21.69 -50.88
C GLN A 183 -51.67 -20.34 -51.54
#